data_eee562f54f7344794d3fc8ae0bae9130
#
_entry.id   eee562f54f7344794d3fc8ae0bae9130
#
_cell.length_a   1.000
_cell.length_b   1.000
_cell.length_c   1.000
_cell.angle_alpha   90.00
_cell.angle_beta   90.00
_cell.angle_gamma   90.00
#
_symmetry.space_group_name_H-M   'P 1'
#
loop_
_entity.id
_entity.type
_entity.pdbx_description
1 polymer ?
#
loop_
_entity_poly.entity_id
_entity_poly.type
_entity_poly.pdbx_seq_one_letter_code
_entity_poly.pdbx_strand_id
1 'polypeptide(L)'
;MIVRVVRIGAQRASLRQRLTAVLAGTFFATVFGVAVGAASPAPAAAYTPPYYSVETYYLKLVNCTRTGGWVLTDGTCKGYGSGRYSAYVPPLKLSSGLSSVARVWAKKLLLANACTHGDPSARLRAAGYTSGTWGENIGCGNGVSNAHHAVLLSHLRFQAEKSTGGGHWNNIKNARFKYIGIGVWKGYGRVRLVTDFYSW
;
A
#
# COMPACT_ATOMS: atom_id res chain seq x y z
N MET A 1 30.43 -17.79 -40.13
CA MET A 1 29.98 -16.46 -39.64
C MET A 1 30.64 -16.22 -38.30
N ILE A 2 31.59 -15.28 -38.24
CA ILE A 2 32.64 -15.16 -37.23
C ILE A 2 32.13 -14.26 -36.10
N VAL A 3 32.11 -14.75 -34.87
CA VAL A 3 31.81 -13.96 -33.67
C VAL A 3 33.11 -13.39 -33.13
N ARG A 4 33.25 -12.06 -33.10
CA ARG A 4 34.38 -11.34 -32.47
C ARG A 4 34.06 -11.09 -30.99
N VAL A 5 34.90 -11.64 -30.13
CA VAL A 5 34.95 -11.31 -28.69
C VAL A 5 35.91 -10.15 -28.50
N VAL A 6 35.43 -9.03 -27.95
CA VAL A 6 36.28 -7.90 -27.55
C VAL A 6 36.54 -8.01 -26.04
N ARG A 7 37.84 -8.22 -25.67
CA ARG A 7 38.31 -8.12 -24.29
C ARG A 7 38.73 -6.66 -24.03
N ILE A 8 38.19 -6.05 -22.99
CA ILE A 8 38.61 -4.76 -22.46
C ILE A 8 39.52 -5.02 -21.25
N GLY A 9 40.79 -4.64 -21.37
CA GLY A 9 41.79 -4.81 -20.32
C GLY A 9 41.66 -3.74 -19.22
N ALA A 10 41.82 -4.17 -17.98
CA ALA A 10 41.90 -3.30 -16.80
C ALA A 10 43.30 -2.71 -16.66
N GLN A 11 43.41 -1.38 -16.69
CA GLN A 11 44.68 -0.67 -16.33
C GLN A 11 44.65 -0.35 -14.84
N ARG A 12 45.61 -0.89 -14.12
CA ARG A 12 45.95 -0.53 -12.74
C ARG A 12 46.87 0.69 -12.76
N ALA A 13 46.44 1.79 -12.17
CA ALA A 13 47.29 2.93 -11.86
C ALA A 13 47.82 2.82 -10.42
N SER A 14 49.12 2.66 -10.28
CA SER A 14 49.83 2.70 -8.99
C SER A 14 50.18 4.15 -8.63
N LEU A 15 49.65 4.64 -7.51
CA LEU A 15 50.03 5.94 -6.94
C LEU A 15 51.12 5.71 -5.88
N ARG A 16 52.35 6.14 -6.20
CA ARG A 16 53.47 6.19 -5.25
C ARG A 16 53.30 7.39 -4.30
N GLN A 17 53.24 7.09 -3.01
CA GLN A 17 53.30 8.07 -1.92
C GLN A 17 54.70 8.69 -1.88
N ARG A 18 54.78 10.03 -1.94
CA ARG A 18 55.99 10.78 -1.56
C ARG A 18 55.74 11.37 -0.17
N LEU A 19 56.48 10.87 0.79
CA LEU A 19 56.63 11.45 2.11
C LEU A 19 57.49 12.71 1.99
N THR A 20 56.98 13.84 2.43
CA THR A 20 57.79 15.04 2.73
C THR A 20 57.54 15.42 4.19
N ALA A 21 58.55 15.25 5.01
CA ALA A 21 58.59 15.72 6.39
C ALA A 21 58.80 17.24 6.40
N VAL A 22 58.01 17.98 7.11
CA VAL A 22 58.23 19.39 7.46
C VAL A 22 58.05 19.58 8.97
N LEU A 23 59.05 20.25 9.49
CA LEU A 23 59.39 20.52 10.89
C LEU A 23 58.30 21.21 11.72
N ALA A 24 58.41 20.96 13.01
CA ALA A 24 57.65 21.47 14.12
C ALA A 24 57.67 23.01 14.21
N GLY A 25 56.49 23.57 14.42
CA GLY A 25 56.28 24.90 14.94
C GLY A 25 55.10 24.85 15.89
N THR A 26 55.38 24.88 17.20
CA THR A 26 54.39 24.92 18.26
C THR A 26 53.75 26.31 18.34
N PHE A 27 52.57 26.46 17.76
CA PHE A 27 51.69 27.59 18.07
C PHE A 27 50.55 27.09 18.95
N PHE A 28 50.58 27.54 20.23
CA PHE A 28 49.40 27.40 21.14
C PHE A 28 48.31 28.38 20.66
N ALA A 29 47.38 27.92 19.88
CA ALA A 29 46.15 28.63 19.60
C ALA A 29 45.07 28.07 20.58
N THR A 30 44.68 28.87 21.52
CA THR A 30 43.49 28.62 22.36
C THR A 30 42.25 28.73 21.49
N VAL A 31 41.75 27.59 21.03
CA VAL A 31 40.49 27.52 20.30
C VAL A 31 39.37 27.55 21.32
N PHE A 32 38.65 28.67 21.45
CA PHE A 32 37.35 28.75 22.06
C PHE A 32 36.39 27.92 21.18
N GLY A 33 36.15 26.69 21.59
CA GLY A 33 35.16 25.83 20.95
C GLY A 33 33.75 26.34 21.27
N VAL A 34 33.16 27.08 20.33
CA VAL A 34 31.70 27.30 20.35
C VAL A 34 31.06 25.94 20.02
N ALA A 35 30.52 25.26 21.04
CA ALA A 35 29.71 24.07 20.83
C ALA A 35 28.41 24.51 20.13
N VAL A 36 28.40 24.41 18.81
CA VAL A 36 27.16 24.51 18.03
C VAL A 36 26.39 23.23 18.33
N GLY A 37 25.44 23.32 19.26
CA GLY A 37 24.49 22.24 19.51
C GLY A 37 23.75 21.93 18.24
N ALA A 38 24.05 20.78 17.61
CA ALA A 38 23.25 20.27 16.50
C ALA A 38 21.85 20.01 17.03
N ALA A 39 20.91 20.89 16.74
CA ALA A 39 19.51 20.64 17.00
C ALA A 39 19.11 19.38 16.21
N SER A 40 18.68 18.33 16.91
CA SER A 40 18.12 17.14 16.28
C SER A 40 16.97 17.57 15.36
N PRO A 41 16.93 17.12 14.10
CA PRO A 41 15.82 17.46 13.22
C PRO A 41 14.53 16.96 13.87
N ALA A 42 13.53 17.83 13.95
CA ALA A 42 12.20 17.46 14.41
C ALA A 42 11.70 16.26 13.58
N PRO A 43 11.04 15.26 14.21
CA PRO A 43 10.49 14.14 13.46
C PRO A 43 9.56 14.68 12.39
N ALA A 44 9.78 14.26 11.13
CA ALA A 44 8.91 14.63 10.02
C ALA A 44 7.48 14.21 10.36
N ALA A 45 6.53 15.15 10.22
CA ALA A 45 5.11 14.86 10.44
C ALA A 45 4.71 13.64 9.59
N ALA A 46 4.10 12.63 10.22
CA ALA A 46 3.70 11.41 9.52
C ALA A 46 2.71 11.76 8.41
N TYR A 47 3.05 11.42 7.17
CA TYR A 47 2.15 11.65 6.03
C TYR A 47 0.86 10.84 6.19
N THR A 48 -0.27 11.54 6.29
CA THR A 48 -1.59 10.92 6.28
C THR A 48 -2.19 11.03 4.88
N PRO A 49 -2.49 9.92 4.21
CA PRO A 49 -3.10 9.94 2.88
C PRO A 49 -4.47 10.64 2.88
N PRO A 50 -4.87 11.30 1.78
CA PRO A 50 -6.06 12.16 1.74
C PRO A 50 -7.38 11.43 2.03
N TYR A 51 -7.44 10.11 1.84
CA TYR A 51 -8.65 9.29 2.09
C TYR A 51 -8.45 8.24 3.18
N TYR A 52 -7.48 8.42 4.06
CA TYR A 52 -7.15 7.43 5.10
C TYR A 52 -8.35 7.08 6.01
N SER A 53 -9.19 8.06 6.36
CA SER A 53 -10.41 7.81 7.15
C SER A 53 -11.40 6.90 6.41
N VAL A 54 -11.52 7.05 5.09
CA VAL A 54 -12.37 6.19 4.25
C VAL A 54 -11.80 4.78 4.14
N GLU A 55 -10.48 4.66 4.02
CA GLU A 55 -9.78 3.38 3.95
C GLU A 55 -9.92 2.59 5.24
N THR A 56 -9.74 3.26 6.39
CA THR A 56 -9.93 2.63 7.71
C THR A 56 -11.38 2.25 7.98
N TYR A 57 -12.33 3.06 7.53
CA TYR A 57 -13.74 2.71 7.56
C TYR A 57 -14.02 1.46 6.72
N TYR A 58 -13.50 1.40 5.49
CA TYR A 58 -13.69 0.23 4.63
C TYR A 58 -13.07 -1.04 5.22
N LEU A 59 -11.90 -0.95 5.88
CA LEU A 59 -11.31 -2.07 6.61
C LEU A 59 -12.27 -2.65 7.66
N LYS A 60 -13.00 -1.77 8.39
CA LYS A 60 -14.01 -2.22 9.38
C LYS A 60 -15.15 -3.01 8.72
N LEU A 61 -15.63 -2.56 7.54
CA LEU A 61 -16.65 -3.27 6.78
C LEU A 61 -16.18 -4.66 6.34
N VAL A 62 -14.97 -4.74 5.77
CA VAL A 62 -14.36 -6.01 5.35
C VAL A 62 -14.22 -6.96 6.53
N ASN A 63 -13.68 -6.48 7.66
CA ASN A 63 -13.45 -7.31 8.84
C ASN A 63 -14.76 -7.72 9.54
N CYS A 64 -15.81 -6.92 9.43
CA CYS A 64 -17.16 -7.34 9.83
C CYS A 64 -17.60 -8.62 9.08
N THR A 65 -17.55 -8.57 7.76
CA THR A 65 -17.94 -9.70 6.89
C THR A 65 -17.02 -10.91 7.10
N ARG A 66 -15.71 -10.69 7.21
CA ARG A 66 -14.74 -11.78 7.45
C ARG A 66 -15.01 -12.56 8.73
N THR A 67 -15.29 -11.85 9.80
CA THR A 67 -15.53 -12.46 11.13
C THR A 67 -16.94 -13.06 11.29
N GLY A 68 -17.67 -13.15 10.19
CA GLY A 68 -19.01 -13.77 10.16
C GLY A 68 -20.15 -12.84 10.58
N GLY A 69 -19.86 -11.53 10.63
CA GLY A 69 -20.87 -10.49 10.71
C GLY A 69 -21.51 -10.16 9.37
N TRP A 70 -22.42 -9.21 9.37
CA TRP A 70 -23.13 -8.69 8.21
C TRP A 70 -23.19 -7.17 8.27
N VAL A 71 -22.74 -6.51 7.20
CA VAL A 71 -22.82 -5.05 7.08
C VAL A 71 -24.19 -4.65 6.60
N LEU A 72 -24.87 -3.76 7.34
CA LEU A 72 -26.17 -3.20 7.00
C LEU A 72 -26.04 -1.99 6.06
N THR A 73 -27.16 -1.54 5.51
CA THR A 73 -27.20 -0.42 4.52
C THR A 73 -26.77 0.92 5.10
N ASP A 74 -26.81 1.09 6.43
CA ASP A 74 -26.27 2.25 7.15
C ASP A 74 -24.79 2.14 7.52
N GLY A 75 -24.14 1.00 7.16
CA GLY A 75 -22.74 0.72 7.48
C GLY A 75 -22.53 0.07 8.85
N THR A 76 -23.59 -0.18 9.61
CA THR A 76 -23.51 -0.88 10.90
C THR A 76 -23.11 -2.35 10.69
N CYS A 77 -22.21 -2.84 11.53
CA CYS A 77 -21.84 -4.25 11.55
C CYS A 77 -22.72 -5.02 12.53
N LYS A 78 -23.56 -5.93 12.04
CA LYS A 78 -24.35 -6.84 12.85
C LYS A 78 -23.58 -8.15 13.07
N GLY A 79 -23.35 -8.51 14.34
CA GLY A 79 -22.72 -9.79 14.71
C GLY A 79 -21.24 -9.91 14.35
N TYR A 80 -20.47 -8.85 14.57
CA TYR A 80 -19.00 -8.91 14.44
C TYR A 80 -18.42 -10.06 15.27
N GLY A 81 -17.55 -10.88 14.70
CA GLY A 81 -16.90 -12.01 15.39
C GLY A 81 -17.78 -13.23 15.64
N SER A 82 -19.07 -13.19 15.30
CA SER A 82 -20.06 -14.22 15.69
C SER A 82 -20.05 -15.49 14.84
N GLY A 83 -19.48 -15.44 13.63
CA GLY A 83 -19.65 -16.53 12.66
C GLY A 83 -21.09 -16.76 12.18
N ARG A 84 -22.04 -15.88 12.57
CA ARG A 84 -23.48 -16.11 12.39
C ARG A 84 -23.94 -16.03 10.93
N TYR A 85 -23.42 -15.06 10.17
CA TYR A 85 -23.88 -14.82 8.80
C TYR A 85 -23.00 -15.52 7.74
N SER A 86 -21.81 -15.93 8.13
CA SER A 86 -20.90 -16.78 7.34
C SER A 86 -19.82 -17.33 8.27
N ALA A 87 -19.14 -18.42 7.87
CA ALA A 87 -18.05 -18.98 8.64
C ALA A 87 -17.03 -17.90 9.06
N TYR A 88 -16.56 -17.96 10.30
CA TYR A 88 -15.54 -17.04 10.80
C TYR A 88 -14.23 -17.20 10.01
N VAL A 89 -13.67 -16.08 9.58
CA VAL A 89 -12.31 -15.98 9.02
C VAL A 89 -11.60 -14.85 9.76
N PRO A 90 -10.32 -14.99 10.18
CA PRO A 90 -9.61 -13.97 10.92
C PRO A 90 -9.60 -12.61 10.21
N PRO A 91 -9.68 -11.49 10.97
CA PRO A 91 -9.64 -10.16 10.38
C PRO A 91 -8.30 -9.89 9.68
N LEU A 92 -8.34 -9.06 8.65
CA LEU A 92 -7.17 -8.59 7.93
C LEU A 92 -6.48 -7.44 8.66
N LYS A 93 -5.16 -7.37 8.52
CA LYS A 93 -4.35 -6.23 8.96
C LYS A 93 -4.11 -5.28 7.79
N LEU A 94 -4.29 -3.98 8.02
CA LEU A 94 -3.98 -2.97 7.01
C LEU A 94 -2.46 -2.93 6.76
N SER A 95 -2.06 -3.00 5.49
CA SER A 95 -0.68 -2.83 5.06
C SER A 95 -0.51 -1.48 4.36
N SER A 96 0.37 -0.62 4.88
CA SER A 96 0.66 0.68 4.27
C SER A 96 1.28 0.56 2.88
N GLY A 97 2.15 -0.43 2.67
CA GLY A 97 2.77 -0.70 1.37
C GLY A 97 1.74 -1.14 0.33
N LEU A 98 0.89 -2.12 0.64
CA LEU A 98 -0.21 -2.53 -0.25
C LEU A 98 -1.19 -1.37 -0.50
N SER A 99 -1.49 -0.57 0.53
CA SER A 99 -2.37 0.60 0.36
C SER A 99 -1.77 1.63 -0.58
N SER A 100 -0.45 1.80 -0.59
CA SER A 100 0.22 2.68 -1.57
C SER A 100 0.02 2.18 -3.01
N VAL A 101 0.14 0.89 -3.26
CA VAL A 101 -0.14 0.28 -4.57
C VAL A 101 -1.59 0.50 -4.98
N ALA A 102 -2.53 0.19 -4.08
CA ALA A 102 -3.97 0.35 -4.30
C ALA A 102 -4.36 1.81 -4.59
N ARG A 103 -3.78 2.80 -3.86
CA ARG A 103 -4.05 4.24 -4.07
C ARG A 103 -3.59 4.71 -5.45
N VAL A 104 -2.40 4.29 -5.88
CA VAL A 104 -1.89 4.65 -7.20
C VAL A 104 -2.83 4.14 -8.29
N TRP A 105 -3.32 2.91 -8.17
CA TRP A 105 -4.25 2.34 -9.13
C TRP A 105 -5.63 3.02 -9.06
N ALA A 106 -6.18 3.24 -7.87
CA ALA A 106 -7.45 3.94 -7.69
C ALA A 106 -7.43 5.34 -8.33
N LYS A 107 -6.32 6.10 -8.16
CA LYS A 107 -6.11 7.39 -8.82
C LYS A 107 -6.10 7.25 -10.35
N LYS A 108 -5.36 6.28 -10.88
CA LYS A 108 -5.28 6.03 -12.32
C LYS A 108 -6.66 5.68 -12.91
N LEU A 109 -7.42 4.81 -12.25
CA LEU A 109 -8.78 4.46 -12.65
C LEU A 109 -9.72 5.66 -12.65
N LEU A 110 -9.61 6.55 -11.63
CA LEU A 110 -10.42 7.77 -11.58
C LEU A 110 -10.11 8.69 -12.76
N LEU A 111 -8.83 8.97 -13.02
CA LEU A 111 -8.40 9.88 -14.09
C LEU A 111 -8.77 9.34 -15.47
N ALA A 112 -8.65 8.03 -15.68
CA ALA A 112 -9.02 7.37 -16.94
C ALA A 112 -10.53 7.12 -17.07
N ASN A 113 -11.33 7.47 -16.07
CA ASN A 113 -12.75 7.09 -15.98
C ASN A 113 -12.99 5.58 -16.21
N ALA A 114 -12.08 4.75 -15.73
CA ALA A 114 -12.11 3.31 -15.92
C ALA A 114 -12.56 2.57 -14.65
N CYS A 115 -12.98 1.31 -14.83
CA CYS A 115 -13.30 0.35 -13.77
C CYS A 115 -12.81 -1.03 -14.23
N THR A 116 -11.53 -1.31 -14.04
CA THR A 116 -10.89 -2.55 -14.53
C THR A 116 -9.73 -2.94 -13.63
N HIS A 117 -9.44 -4.23 -13.55
CA HIS A 117 -8.30 -4.76 -12.81
C HIS A 117 -6.95 -4.41 -13.48
N GLY A 118 -6.91 -4.33 -14.81
CA GLY A 118 -5.64 -4.26 -15.54
C GLY A 118 -4.76 -5.48 -15.21
N ASP A 119 -3.50 -5.23 -14.80
CA ASP A 119 -2.61 -6.30 -14.33
C ASP A 119 -2.21 -6.07 -12.84
N PRO A 120 -3.00 -6.59 -11.88
CA PRO A 120 -2.67 -6.50 -10.46
C PRO A 120 -1.36 -7.21 -10.11
N SER A 121 -1.06 -8.33 -10.77
CA SER A 121 0.15 -9.11 -10.53
C SER A 121 1.41 -8.31 -10.85
N ALA A 122 1.43 -7.60 -11.99
CA ALA A 122 2.55 -6.74 -12.35
C ALA A 122 2.72 -5.58 -11.36
N ARG A 123 1.61 -4.94 -10.92
CA ARG A 123 1.65 -3.85 -9.93
C ARG A 123 2.22 -4.31 -8.59
N LEU A 124 1.76 -5.46 -8.10
CA LEU A 124 2.22 -6.04 -6.84
C LEU A 124 3.71 -6.42 -6.93
N ARG A 125 4.13 -7.10 -8.00
CA ARG A 125 5.55 -7.45 -8.20
C ARG A 125 6.45 -6.22 -8.27
N ALA A 126 6.05 -5.18 -8.99
CA ALA A 126 6.80 -3.92 -9.08
C ALA A 126 6.98 -3.23 -7.71
N ALA A 127 6.07 -3.48 -6.77
CA ALA A 127 6.13 -2.99 -5.39
C ALA A 127 6.83 -3.95 -4.41
N GLY A 128 7.46 -5.04 -4.92
CA GLY A 128 8.21 -6.02 -4.11
C GLY A 128 7.37 -7.18 -3.56
N TYR A 129 6.10 -7.29 -3.92
CA TYR A 129 5.22 -8.42 -3.54
C TYR A 129 5.38 -9.55 -4.57
N THR A 130 6.48 -10.29 -4.50
CA THR A 130 6.90 -11.26 -5.54
C THR A 130 6.48 -12.70 -5.25
N SER A 131 6.09 -13.00 -4.00
CA SER A 131 5.70 -14.35 -3.56
C SER A 131 4.40 -14.29 -2.77
N GLY A 132 3.70 -15.43 -2.67
CA GLY A 132 2.49 -15.53 -1.89
C GLY A 132 1.20 -15.52 -2.70
N THR A 133 0.08 -15.49 -1.99
CA THR A 133 -1.27 -15.45 -2.58
C THR A 133 -1.80 -14.02 -2.56
N TRP A 134 -2.42 -13.59 -3.64
CA TRP A 134 -3.02 -12.27 -3.76
C TRP A 134 -4.42 -12.33 -4.39
N GLY A 135 -5.19 -11.26 -4.20
CA GLY A 135 -6.47 -11.02 -4.83
C GLY A 135 -6.77 -9.53 -4.88
N GLU A 136 -7.64 -9.10 -5.76
CA GLU A 136 -8.03 -7.70 -5.88
C GLU A 136 -9.56 -7.57 -5.99
N ASN A 137 -10.12 -6.58 -5.29
CA ASN A 137 -11.50 -6.12 -5.51
C ASN A 137 -11.48 -4.65 -5.93
N ILE A 138 -12.33 -4.29 -6.88
CA ILE A 138 -12.51 -2.90 -7.35
C ILE A 138 -13.96 -2.48 -7.18
N GLY A 139 -14.16 -1.31 -6.54
CA GLY A 139 -15.44 -0.64 -6.42
C GLY A 139 -15.47 0.67 -7.20
N CYS A 140 -16.48 0.86 -8.04
CA CYS A 140 -16.63 2.04 -8.88
C CYS A 140 -17.96 2.74 -8.58
N GLY A 141 -17.90 3.85 -7.85
CA GLY A 141 -19.03 4.75 -7.62
C GLY A 141 -19.05 5.88 -8.65
N ASN A 142 -20.16 6.07 -9.34
CA ASN A 142 -20.42 7.20 -10.21
C ASN A 142 -21.65 7.95 -9.69
N GLY A 143 -21.66 9.28 -9.82
CA GLY A 143 -22.72 10.13 -9.25
C GLY A 143 -22.73 10.19 -7.71
N VAL A 144 -21.64 9.78 -7.05
CA VAL A 144 -21.52 9.74 -5.59
C VAL A 144 -20.51 10.76 -5.12
N SER A 145 -20.95 11.74 -4.33
CA SER A 145 -20.09 12.79 -3.78
C SER A 145 -19.43 12.42 -2.46
N ASN A 146 -20.01 11.49 -1.69
CA ASN A 146 -19.51 11.04 -0.40
C ASN A 146 -18.69 9.75 -0.56
N ALA A 147 -17.39 9.80 -0.24
CA ALA A 147 -16.50 8.65 -0.40
C ALA A 147 -16.82 7.50 0.56
N HIS A 148 -17.22 7.78 1.82
CA HIS A 148 -17.65 6.73 2.76
C HIS A 148 -18.87 5.99 2.25
N HIS A 149 -19.87 6.73 1.73
CA HIS A 149 -21.07 6.11 1.15
C HIS A 149 -20.74 5.26 -0.08
N ALA A 150 -19.84 5.75 -0.97
CA ALA A 150 -19.43 5.00 -2.15
C ALA A 150 -18.73 3.67 -1.83
N VAL A 151 -17.85 3.66 -0.83
CA VAL A 151 -17.17 2.40 -0.42
C VAL A 151 -18.13 1.47 0.33
N LEU A 152 -19.11 2.00 1.07
CA LEU A 152 -20.19 1.21 1.67
C LEU A 152 -21.01 0.52 0.58
N LEU A 153 -21.48 1.25 -0.42
CA LEU A 153 -22.22 0.67 -1.55
C LEU A 153 -21.42 -0.41 -2.29
N SER A 154 -20.13 -0.19 -2.48
CA SER A 154 -19.24 -1.21 -3.06
C SER A 154 -19.18 -2.46 -2.20
N HIS A 155 -19.02 -2.28 -0.86
CA HIS A 155 -18.99 -3.41 0.07
C HIS A 155 -20.31 -4.20 0.07
N LEU A 156 -21.45 -3.52 0.10
CA LEU A 156 -22.76 -4.16 0.07
C LEU A 156 -22.96 -5.02 -1.19
N ARG A 157 -22.50 -4.54 -2.36
CA ARG A 157 -22.50 -5.31 -3.61
C ARG A 157 -21.63 -6.55 -3.52
N PHE A 158 -20.40 -6.41 -2.99
CA PHE A 158 -19.47 -7.52 -2.80
C PHE A 158 -20.02 -8.56 -1.81
N GLN A 159 -20.70 -8.09 -0.74
CA GLN A 159 -21.34 -8.94 0.25
C GLN A 159 -22.55 -9.69 -0.33
N ALA A 160 -23.30 -9.07 -1.24
CA ALA A 160 -24.45 -9.69 -1.90
C ALA A 160 -24.04 -10.87 -2.80
N GLU A 161 -22.80 -10.91 -3.29
CA GLU A 161 -22.25 -12.03 -4.05
C GLU A 161 -22.11 -13.33 -3.23
N LYS A 162 -22.34 -13.30 -1.92
CA LYS A 162 -22.36 -14.50 -1.08
C LYS A 162 -23.25 -15.61 -1.65
N SER A 163 -24.42 -15.27 -2.16
CA SER A 163 -25.39 -16.23 -2.68
C SER A 163 -24.93 -16.95 -3.94
N THR A 164 -24.04 -16.32 -4.72
CA THR A 164 -23.52 -16.83 -6.00
C THR A 164 -22.08 -17.30 -5.93
N GLY A 165 -21.39 -17.09 -4.81
CA GLY A 165 -19.97 -17.35 -4.68
C GLY A 165 -19.11 -16.45 -5.59
N GLY A 166 -19.53 -15.20 -5.78
CA GLY A 166 -18.82 -14.26 -6.66
C GLY A 166 -17.40 -13.92 -6.19
N GLY A 167 -16.60 -13.41 -7.14
CA GLY A 167 -15.16 -13.20 -6.93
C GLY A 167 -14.84 -12.22 -5.80
N HIS A 168 -15.62 -11.13 -5.67
CA HIS A 168 -15.37 -10.17 -4.61
C HIS A 168 -15.66 -10.75 -3.21
N TRP A 169 -16.75 -11.51 -3.07
CA TRP A 169 -17.05 -12.24 -1.84
C TRP A 169 -15.97 -13.25 -1.51
N ASN A 170 -15.53 -14.03 -2.50
CA ASN A 170 -14.50 -15.05 -2.31
C ASN A 170 -13.18 -14.43 -1.85
N ASN A 171 -12.78 -13.28 -2.39
CA ASN A 171 -11.60 -12.56 -1.93
C ASN A 171 -11.76 -12.10 -0.46
N ILE A 172 -12.91 -11.52 -0.10
CA ILE A 172 -13.18 -11.11 1.29
C ILE A 172 -13.09 -12.31 2.23
N LYS A 173 -13.62 -13.47 1.85
CA LYS A 173 -13.71 -14.68 2.69
C LYS A 173 -12.53 -15.64 2.57
N ASN A 174 -11.53 -15.34 1.76
CA ASN A 174 -10.36 -16.20 1.61
C ASN A 174 -9.51 -16.21 2.89
N ALA A 175 -9.45 -17.37 3.55
CA ALA A 175 -8.72 -17.56 4.80
C ALA A 175 -7.19 -17.45 4.65
N ARG A 176 -6.66 -17.58 3.42
CA ARG A 176 -5.22 -17.43 3.16
C ARG A 176 -4.75 -16.00 3.35
N PHE A 177 -5.59 -15.01 3.03
CA PHE A 177 -5.20 -13.61 3.15
C PHE A 177 -5.05 -13.18 4.62
N LYS A 178 -3.97 -12.46 4.89
CA LYS A 178 -3.61 -11.92 6.21
C LYS A 178 -3.58 -10.38 6.20
N TYR A 179 -3.30 -9.80 5.05
CA TYR A 179 -3.11 -8.38 4.86
C TYR A 179 -4.02 -7.83 3.77
N ILE A 180 -4.36 -6.56 3.90
CA ILE A 180 -5.12 -5.82 2.90
C ILE A 180 -4.47 -4.45 2.68
N GLY A 181 -4.32 -4.06 1.42
CA GLY A 181 -4.10 -2.69 1.00
C GLY A 181 -5.41 -2.09 0.55
N ILE A 182 -5.68 -0.87 0.93
CA ILE A 182 -6.90 -0.16 0.54
C ILE A 182 -6.49 1.19 -0.07
N GLY A 183 -6.96 1.46 -1.27
CA GLY A 183 -6.78 2.73 -1.96
C GLY A 183 -8.11 3.31 -2.38
N VAL A 184 -8.37 4.55 -1.97
CA VAL A 184 -9.55 5.29 -2.37
C VAL A 184 -9.12 6.56 -3.10
N TRP A 185 -9.79 6.87 -4.21
CA TRP A 185 -9.62 8.14 -4.89
C TRP A 185 -10.95 8.71 -5.35
N LYS A 186 -11.15 10.02 -5.13
CA LYS A 186 -12.41 10.71 -5.42
C LYS A 186 -12.15 11.95 -6.29
N GLY A 187 -13.01 12.18 -7.25
CA GLY A 187 -13.00 13.36 -8.12
C GLY A 187 -14.04 13.23 -9.23
N TYR A 188 -14.37 14.34 -9.87
CA TYR A 188 -15.29 14.37 -11.03
C TYR A 188 -16.62 13.64 -10.81
N GLY A 189 -17.22 13.76 -9.62
CA GLY A 189 -18.44 13.03 -9.25
C GLY A 189 -18.28 11.51 -9.17
N ARG A 190 -17.07 11.01 -9.03
CA ARG A 190 -16.73 9.57 -9.03
C ARG A 190 -15.87 9.21 -7.83
N VAL A 191 -15.97 7.95 -7.41
CA VAL A 191 -15.09 7.33 -6.40
C VAL A 191 -14.57 6.02 -6.98
N ARG A 192 -13.29 5.74 -6.78
CA ARG A 192 -12.67 4.45 -7.09
C ARG A 192 -12.10 3.88 -5.81
N LEU A 193 -12.47 2.65 -5.52
CA LEU A 193 -11.97 1.83 -4.44
C LEU A 193 -11.18 0.68 -5.05
N VAL A 194 -9.94 0.48 -4.60
CA VAL A 194 -9.12 -0.69 -4.92
C VAL A 194 -8.70 -1.34 -3.62
N THR A 195 -8.80 -2.65 -3.55
CA THR A 195 -8.35 -3.42 -2.40
C THR A 195 -7.49 -4.59 -2.84
N ASP A 196 -6.23 -4.57 -2.42
CA ASP A 196 -5.26 -5.64 -2.68
C ASP A 196 -5.18 -6.53 -1.44
N PHE A 197 -5.61 -7.79 -1.56
CA PHE A 197 -5.47 -8.81 -0.52
C PHE A 197 -4.15 -9.55 -0.70
N TYR A 198 -3.48 -9.91 0.41
CA TYR A 198 -2.19 -10.58 0.34
C TYR A 198 -1.89 -11.47 1.53
N SER A 199 -1.08 -12.52 1.28
CA SER A 199 -0.37 -13.30 2.30
C SER A 199 0.96 -13.81 1.74
N TRP A 200 1.99 -13.76 2.57
CA TRP A 200 3.27 -14.43 2.32
C TRP A 200 3.18 -15.93 2.53
#